data_dd1eb3bb7889e4164b881cdfcd7cc9e1
#
_entry.id   dd1eb3bb7889e4164b881cdfcd7cc9e1
#
_cell.length_a   1.000
_cell.length_b   1.000
_cell.length_c   1.000
_cell.angle_alpha   90.00
_cell.angle_beta   90.00
_cell.angle_gamma   90.00
#
_symmetry.space_group_name_H-M   'P 1'
#
loop_
_entity.id
_entity.type
_entity.pdbx_description
1 polymer ?
#
loop_
_entity_poly.entity_id
_entity_poly.type
_entity_poly.pdbx_seq_one_letter_code
_entity_poly.pdbx_strand_id
1 'polypeptide(L)'
;MKSEETILQEIKQAIHLLVPDAKISLFGSRASGNYTEDSDWDILVISDSKISVEKKHAIQNILYNITLKKGAYFDLVLSYKDEWEHTGRYYSLQESIGNNFKVL
;
A
#
# COMPACT_ATOMS: atom_id res chain seq x y z
N MET A 1 4.06 22.21 4.88
CA MET A 1 3.49 21.11 5.66
C MET A 1 3.14 19.94 4.77
N LYS A 2 3.50 18.76 5.16
CA LYS A 2 3.20 17.56 4.40
C LYS A 2 1.81 17.08 4.71
N SER A 3 0.94 17.14 3.74
CA SER A 3 -0.39 16.59 3.88
C SER A 3 -0.36 15.09 3.61
N GLU A 4 -1.38 14.40 4.08
CA GLU A 4 -1.63 13.01 3.75
C GLU A 4 -1.63 12.81 2.24
N GLU A 5 -2.28 13.72 1.53
CA GLU A 5 -2.38 13.66 0.08
C GLU A 5 -1.02 13.68 -0.61
N THR A 6 -0.07 14.46 -0.12
CA THR A 6 1.27 14.53 -0.69
C THR A 6 2.01 13.19 -0.56
N ILE A 7 1.91 12.56 0.60
CA ILE A 7 2.52 11.25 0.85
C ILE A 7 1.91 10.20 -0.07
N LEU A 8 0.57 10.18 -0.17
CA LEU A 8 -0.13 9.20 -1.00
C LEU A 8 0.20 9.37 -2.48
N GLN A 9 0.31 10.61 -2.96
CA GLN A 9 0.70 10.89 -4.33
C GLN A 9 2.11 10.37 -4.63
N GLU A 10 3.02 10.61 -3.72
CA GLU A 10 4.41 10.16 -3.89
C GLU A 10 4.48 8.63 -3.97
N ILE A 11 3.76 7.94 -3.10
CA ILE A 11 3.69 6.47 -3.10
C ILE A 11 3.12 5.97 -4.43
N LYS A 12 2.01 6.53 -4.84
CA LYS A 12 1.32 6.13 -6.07
C LYS A 12 2.23 6.28 -7.28
N GLN A 13 2.85 7.44 -7.44
CA GLN A 13 3.72 7.70 -8.57
C GLN A 13 4.92 6.77 -8.60
N ALA A 14 5.55 6.57 -7.45
CA ALA A 14 6.74 5.74 -7.36
C ALA A 14 6.44 4.27 -7.65
N ILE A 15 5.35 3.74 -7.11
CA ILE A 15 4.98 2.35 -7.33
C ILE A 15 4.54 2.13 -8.79
N HIS A 16 3.79 3.07 -9.36
CA HIS A 16 3.35 2.94 -10.76
C HIS A 16 4.48 3.01 -11.77
N LEU A 17 5.61 3.61 -11.43
CA LEU A 17 6.80 3.54 -12.28
C LEU A 17 7.33 2.12 -12.39
N LEU A 18 7.21 1.34 -11.33
CA LEU A 18 7.68 -0.05 -11.31
C LEU A 18 6.62 -1.04 -11.77
N VAL A 19 5.37 -0.80 -11.40
CA VAL A 19 4.24 -1.70 -11.68
C VAL A 19 3.07 -0.85 -12.15
N PRO A 20 3.03 -0.50 -13.45
CA PRO A 20 2.00 0.43 -13.96
C PRO A 20 0.56 -0.08 -13.80
N ASP A 21 0.36 -1.39 -13.77
CA ASP A 21 -0.96 -2.00 -13.65
C ASP A 21 -1.42 -2.18 -12.20
N ALA A 22 -0.58 -1.82 -11.23
CA ALA A 22 -0.90 -2.06 -9.82
C ALA A 22 -2.07 -1.19 -9.36
N LYS A 23 -2.99 -1.82 -8.63
CA LYS A 23 -4.02 -1.11 -7.89
C LYS A 23 -3.49 -0.87 -6.48
N ILE A 24 -3.42 0.39 -6.10
CA ILE A 24 -2.85 0.80 -4.82
C ILE A 24 -3.95 1.36 -3.95
N SER A 25 -4.06 0.87 -2.72
CA SER A 25 -5.11 1.32 -1.79
C SER A 25 -4.52 1.60 -0.42
N LEU A 26 -5.10 2.57 0.25
CA LEU A 26 -4.85 2.84 1.66
C LEU A 26 -5.96 2.15 2.45
N PHE A 27 -5.59 1.44 3.51
CA PHE A 27 -6.57 0.81 4.40
C PHE A 27 -6.18 1.06 5.85
N GLY A 28 -6.84 0.39 6.79
CA GLY A 28 -6.53 0.53 8.20
C GLY A 28 -7.00 1.85 8.79
N SER A 29 -6.36 2.27 9.87
CA SER A 29 -6.81 3.44 10.65
C SER A 29 -6.81 4.72 9.84
N ARG A 30 -5.84 4.92 8.95
CA ARG A 30 -5.79 6.14 8.15
C ARG A 30 -6.88 6.22 7.09
N ALA A 31 -7.38 5.09 6.64
CA ALA A 31 -8.51 5.04 5.71
C ALA A 31 -9.83 5.27 6.43
N SER A 32 -9.96 4.76 7.65
CA SER A 32 -11.20 4.89 8.43
C SER A 32 -11.34 6.21 9.17
N GLY A 33 -10.27 6.99 9.27
CA GLY A 33 -10.29 8.27 9.98
C GLY A 33 -9.92 8.17 11.46
N ASN A 34 -9.68 6.98 11.98
CA ASN A 34 -9.33 6.77 13.39
C ASN A 34 -7.83 6.70 13.60
N TYR A 35 -7.14 7.76 13.21
CA TYR A 35 -5.68 7.76 13.27
C TYR A 35 -5.12 9.00 13.97
N THR A 36 -3.85 8.88 14.40
CA THR A 36 -3.05 9.97 14.90
C THR A 36 -1.86 10.17 13.97
N GLU A 37 -1.04 11.17 14.25
CA GLU A 37 0.19 11.42 13.48
C GLU A 37 1.15 10.23 13.50
N ASP A 38 1.10 9.42 14.57
CA ASP A 38 1.98 8.27 14.74
C ASP A 38 1.44 6.98 14.11
N SER A 39 0.24 7.01 13.57
CA SER A 39 -0.34 5.82 12.96
C SER A 39 0.40 5.42 11.70
N ASP A 40 0.59 4.11 11.52
CA ASP A 40 1.19 3.57 10.30
C ASP A 40 0.28 3.79 9.10
N TRP A 41 0.89 3.80 7.92
CA TRP A 41 0.19 3.86 6.64
C TRP A 41 0.07 2.45 6.10
N ASP A 42 -1.13 1.90 6.12
CA ASP A 42 -1.39 0.55 5.64
C ASP A 42 -1.67 0.60 4.13
N ILE A 43 -0.72 0.10 3.35
CA ILE A 43 -0.76 0.19 1.89
C ILE A 43 -0.94 -1.21 1.30
N LEU A 44 -1.94 -1.34 0.44
CA LEU A 44 -2.21 -2.57 -0.29
C LEU A 44 -1.89 -2.36 -1.76
N VAL A 45 -1.06 -3.22 -2.31
CA VAL A 45 -0.67 -3.17 -3.73
C VAL A 45 -1.04 -4.50 -4.37
N ILE A 46 -1.90 -4.44 -5.39
CA ILE A 46 -2.32 -5.64 -6.12
C ILE A 46 -2.00 -5.43 -7.60
N SER A 47 -1.12 -6.28 -8.13
CA SER A 47 -0.75 -6.28 -9.55
C SER A 47 -1.60 -7.30 -10.30
N ASP A 48 -1.62 -7.19 -11.64
CA ASP A 48 -2.35 -8.16 -12.46
C ASP A 48 -1.71 -9.54 -12.38
N SER A 49 -0.39 -9.59 -12.45
CA SER A 49 0.36 -10.83 -12.34
C SER A 49 1.42 -10.74 -11.28
N LYS A 50 1.95 -11.89 -10.86
CA LYS A 50 2.97 -11.97 -9.82
C LYS A 50 4.17 -11.10 -10.18
N ILE A 51 4.61 -10.26 -9.24
CA ILE A 51 5.78 -9.42 -9.40
C ILE A 51 7.04 -10.15 -8.95
N SER A 52 8.14 -9.79 -9.61
CA SER A 52 9.45 -10.37 -9.29
C SER A 52 9.94 -9.94 -7.91
N VAL A 53 10.86 -10.71 -7.35
CA VAL A 53 11.50 -10.39 -6.08
C VAL A 53 12.22 -9.04 -6.17
N GLU A 54 12.83 -8.76 -7.31
CA GLU A 54 13.53 -7.49 -7.54
C GLU A 54 12.57 -6.31 -7.47
N LYS A 55 11.41 -6.41 -8.10
CA LYS A 55 10.41 -5.33 -8.03
C LYS A 55 9.84 -5.18 -6.62
N LYS A 56 9.63 -6.29 -5.95
CA LYS A 56 9.16 -6.27 -4.56
C LYS A 56 10.15 -5.50 -3.68
N HIS A 57 11.44 -5.80 -3.80
CA HIS A 57 12.47 -5.10 -3.04
C HIS A 57 12.53 -3.61 -3.41
N ALA A 58 12.36 -3.30 -4.69
CA ALA A 58 12.35 -1.91 -5.14
C ALA A 58 11.20 -1.12 -4.52
N ILE A 59 10.02 -1.72 -4.42
CA ILE A 59 8.86 -1.09 -3.78
C ILE A 59 9.16 -0.87 -2.28
N GLN A 60 9.70 -1.87 -1.61
CA GLN A 60 10.06 -1.76 -0.19
C GLN A 60 11.07 -0.65 0.03
N ASN A 61 12.07 -0.51 -0.86
CA ASN A 61 13.07 0.54 -0.77
C ASN A 61 12.47 1.93 -0.97
N ILE A 62 11.51 2.07 -1.87
CA ILE A 62 10.80 3.33 -2.08
C ILE A 62 10.11 3.77 -0.79
N LEU A 63 9.37 2.87 -0.16
CA LEU A 63 8.67 3.18 1.08
C LEU A 63 9.65 3.49 2.21
N TYR A 64 10.74 2.74 2.29
CA TYR A 64 11.79 3.00 3.29
C TYR A 64 12.40 4.39 3.13
N ASN A 65 12.66 4.81 1.89
CA ASN A 65 13.21 6.13 1.63
C ASN A 65 12.23 7.24 2.02
N ILE A 66 10.93 7.03 1.81
CA ILE A 66 9.92 7.98 2.24
C ILE A 66 9.89 8.05 3.78
N THR A 67 10.01 6.90 4.45
CA THR A 67 10.10 6.86 5.91
C THR A 67 11.27 7.70 6.40
N LEU A 68 12.44 7.55 5.80
CA LEU A 68 13.63 8.30 6.20
C LEU A 68 13.45 9.80 6.01
N LYS A 69 12.78 10.21 4.93
CA LYS A 69 12.60 11.63 4.62
C LYS A 69 11.51 12.29 5.44
N LYS A 70 10.42 11.58 5.70
CA LYS A 70 9.19 12.19 6.21
C LYS A 70 8.73 11.66 7.56
N GLY A 71 9.37 10.61 8.07
CA GLY A 71 8.98 10.01 9.33
C GLY A 71 7.68 9.21 9.25
N ALA A 72 7.22 8.89 8.05
CA ALA A 72 6.02 8.08 7.87
C ALA A 72 6.40 6.61 7.80
N TYR A 73 5.69 5.77 8.55
CA TYR A 73 5.93 4.32 8.59
C TYR A 73 4.84 3.59 7.82
N PHE A 74 5.23 2.58 7.07
CA PHE A 74 4.33 1.87 6.17
C PHE A 74 4.25 0.39 6.49
N ASP A 75 3.02 -0.14 6.48
CA ASP A 75 2.75 -1.57 6.44
C ASP A 75 2.33 -1.89 5.01
N LEU A 76 3.14 -2.69 4.32
CA LEU A 76 2.89 -3.03 2.93
C LEU A 76 2.35 -4.44 2.81
N VAL A 77 1.20 -4.56 2.17
CA VAL A 77 0.68 -5.86 1.71
C VAL A 77 0.78 -5.86 0.20
N LEU A 78 1.51 -6.82 -0.34
CA LEU A 78 1.78 -6.92 -1.76
C LEU A 78 1.27 -8.27 -2.26
N SER A 79 0.36 -8.21 -3.22
CA SER A 79 -0.24 -9.41 -3.78
C SER A 79 -0.48 -9.23 -5.27
N TYR A 80 -0.98 -10.25 -5.92
CA TYR A 80 -1.41 -10.16 -7.31
C TYR A 80 -2.82 -10.72 -7.40
N LYS A 81 -3.51 -10.39 -8.48
CA LYS A 81 -4.94 -10.58 -8.61
C LYS A 81 -5.40 -12.01 -8.30
N ASP A 82 -4.74 -12.98 -8.88
CA ASP A 82 -5.11 -14.38 -8.69
C ASP A 82 -4.92 -14.81 -7.22
N GLU A 83 -3.80 -14.45 -6.61
CA GLU A 83 -3.55 -14.77 -5.20
C GLU A 83 -4.58 -14.09 -4.30
N TRP A 84 -4.87 -12.82 -4.55
CA TRP A 84 -5.80 -12.05 -3.75
C TRP A 84 -7.21 -12.61 -3.82
N GLU A 85 -7.67 -12.97 -5.03
CA GLU A 85 -9.07 -13.35 -5.25
C GLU A 85 -9.36 -14.83 -5.04
N HIS A 86 -8.39 -15.72 -5.29
CA HIS A 86 -8.69 -17.13 -5.43
C HIS A 86 -8.00 -18.08 -4.46
N THR A 87 -7.02 -17.64 -3.68
CA THR A 87 -6.29 -18.56 -2.80
C THR A 87 -6.84 -18.60 -1.37
N GLY A 88 -7.60 -17.59 -0.97
CA GLY A 88 -8.06 -17.46 0.41
C GLY A 88 -6.98 -17.03 1.39
N ARG A 89 -5.76 -16.81 0.90
CA ARG A 89 -4.62 -16.44 1.75
C ARG A 89 -4.86 -15.17 2.55
N TYR A 90 -5.58 -14.22 1.95
CA TYR A 90 -5.84 -12.92 2.57
C TYR A 90 -7.26 -12.75 3.06
N TYR A 91 -7.98 -13.86 3.28
CA TYR A 91 -9.38 -13.80 3.67
C TYR A 91 -9.60 -12.96 4.94
N SER A 92 -8.81 -13.18 5.98
CA SER A 92 -8.95 -12.45 7.23
C SER A 92 -8.68 -10.96 7.04
N LEU A 93 -7.69 -10.62 6.22
CA LEU A 93 -7.38 -9.23 5.92
C LEU A 93 -8.52 -8.58 5.12
N GLN A 94 -9.07 -9.28 4.14
CA GLN A 94 -10.19 -8.80 3.34
C GLN A 94 -11.41 -8.52 4.21
N GLU A 95 -11.71 -9.41 5.15
CA GLU A 95 -12.80 -9.21 6.09
C GLU A 95 -12.57 -8.01 6.99
N SER A 96 -11.34 -7.86 7.47
CA SER A 96 -10.95 -6.73 8.32
C SER A 96 -11.03 -5.39 7.58
N ILE A 97 -10.63 -5.35 6.32
CA ILE A 97 -10.70 -4.13 5.51
C ILE A 97 -12.16 -3.75 5.22
N GLY A 98 -12.98 -4.74 4.83
CA GLY A 98 -14.36 -4.48 4.46
C GLY A 98 -14.45 -3.40 3.40
N ASN A 99 -15.20 -2.33 3.70
CA ASN A 99 -15.34 -1.18 2.80
C ASN A 99 -14.45 0.00 3.22
N ASN A 100 -13.60 -0.18 4.23
CA ASN A 100 -12.76 0.88 4.76
C ASN A 100 -11.42 0.92 4.04
N PHE A 101 -11.44 1.31 2.78
CA PHE A 101 -10.22 1.50 2.01
C PHE A 101 -10.41 2.65 1.02
N LYS A 102 -9.28 3.22 0.60
CA LYS A 102 -9.26 4.34 -0.33
C LYS A 102 -8.32 4.01 -1.48
N VAL A 103 -8.86 3.92 -2.68
CA VAL A 103 -8.05 3.69 -3.89
C VAL A 103 -7.29 4.96 -4.23
N LEU A 104 -5.99 4.81 -4.45
CA LEU A 104 -5.13 5.95 -4.78
C LEU A 104 -5.08 6.26 -6.27
#